data_4c637a779422379f29d49567cf0cb7ed
#
_entry.id   4c637a779422379f29d49567cf0cb7ed
#
_cell.length_a   1.000
_cell.length_b   1.000
_cell.length_c   1.000
_cell.angle_alpha   90.00
_cell.angle_beta   90.00
_cell.angle_gamma   90.00
#
_symmetry.space_group_name_H-M   'P 1'
#
loop_
_entity.id
_entity.type
_entity.pdbx_description
1 polymer ?
#
loop_
_entity_poly.entity_id
_entity_poly.type
_entity_poly.pdbx_seq_one_letter_code
_entity_poly.pdbx_strand_id
1 'polypeptide(L)'
;MKRENFNSRIGFILVSAGCAIGIGNVWKFPYLAGQNGGGYFVLFYLLFLIIMGIPVMTMELAVGRASRKSAVLGYKALEPAGSKWHWHGWACVIGCLLLMMYYTTVSGWMLAYFFKFVSGAFTTVT
;
A
#
# COMPACT_ATOMS: atom_id res chain seq x y z
N MET A 1 11.50 -25.87 -6.87
CA MET A 1 10.30 -25.14 -7.33
C MET A 1 10.74 -24.09 -8.34
N LYS A 2 10.24 -24.15 -9.57
CA LYS A 2 10.44 -23.09 -10.56
C LYS A 2 9.64 -21.85 -10.07
N ARG A 3 10.32 -20.75 -9.88
CA ARG A 3 9.69 -19.49 -9.46
C ARG A 3 8.98 -18.87 -10.67
N GLU A 4 7.72 -18.50 -10.48
CA GLU A 4 6.99 -17.75 -11.49
C GLU A 4 7.61 -16.36 -11.63
N ASN A 5 7.92 -15.98 -12.85
CA ASN A 5 8.43 -14.65 -13.21
C ASN A 5 7.43 -13.99 -14.15
N PHE A 6 7.30 -12.68 -14.02
CA PHE A 6 6.49 -11.92 -14.99
C PHE A 6 7.13 -11.97 -16.37
N ASN A 7 6.42 -12.53 -17.34
CA ASN A 7 6.90 -12.64 -18.72
C ASN A 7 6.82 -11.32 -19.49
N SER A 8 6.12 -10.31 -18.95
CA SER A 8 5.99 -9.01 -19.61
C SER A 8 6.16 -7.86 -18.62
N ARG A 9 6.79 -6.78 -19.08
CA ARG A 9 6.93 -5.54 -18.29
C ARG A 9 5.57 -4.90 -18.01
N ILE A 10 4.66 -4.96 -18.98
CA ILE A 10 3.30 -4.43 -18.84
C ILE A 10 2.53 -5.22 -17.78
N GLY A 11 2.63 -6.55 -17.76
CA GLY A 11 2.03 -7.38 -16.72
C GLY A 11 2.50 -7.02 -15.33
N PHE A 12 3.81 -6.79 -15.15
CA PHE A 12 4.37 -6.33 -13.87
C PHE A 12 3.80 -4.97 -13.44
N ILE A 13 3.75 -4.00 -14.37
CA ILE A 13 3.23 -2.66 -14.10
C ILE A 13 1.74 -2.70 -13.72
N LEU A 14 0.93 -3.46 -14.45
CA LEU A 14 -0.50 -3.58 -14.19
C LEU A 14 -0.79 -4.24 -12.84
N VAL A 15 -0.07 -5.30 -12.50
CA VAL A 15 -0.21 -5.94 -11.18
C VAL A 15 0.25 -5.01 -10.07
N SER A 16 1.37 -4.33 -10.24
CA SER A 16 1.87 -3.36 -9.26
C SER A 16 0.91 -2.19 -9.06
N ALA A 17 0.35 -1.66 -10.15
CA ALA A 17 -0.66 -0.60 -10.09
C ALA A 17 -1.95 -1.09 -9.39
N GLY A 18 -2.41 -2.31 -9.71
CA GLY A 18 -3.57 -2.90 -9.06
C GLY A 18 -3.38 -3.11 -7.56
N CYS A 19 -2.19 -3.52 -7.14
CA CYS A 19 -1.84 -3.62 -5.72
C CYS A 19 -1.73 -2.26 -5.02
N ALA A 20 -1.36 -1.20 -5.75
CA ALA A 20 -1.22 0.15 -5.20
C ALA A 20 -2.57 0.86 -5.03
N ILE A 21 -3.59 0.52 -5.83
CA ILE A 21 -4.92 1.12 -5.76
C ILE A 21 -5.67 0.48 -4.58
N GLY A 22 -5.78 1.23 -3.49
CA GLY A 22 -6.49 0.81 -2.29
C GLY A 22 -7.66 1.72 -1.96
N ILE A 23 -8.47 1.31 -1.00
CA ILE A 23 -9.62 2.10 -0.49
C ILE A 23 -9.19 3.50 -0.06
N GLY A 24 -7.99 3.65 0.48
CA GLY A 24 -7.43 4.94 0.89
C GLY A 24 -7.34 5.95 -0.26
N ASN A 25 -7.04 5.50 -1.46
CA ASN A 25 -6.91 6.37 -2.64
C ASN A 25 -8.28 6.90 -3.10
N VAL A 26 -9.32 6.10 -2.96
CA VAL A 26 -10.67 6.45 -3.42
C VAL A 26 -11.42 7.26 -2.38
N TRP A 27 -11.24 6.97 -1.09
CA TRP A 27 -12.01 7.59 -0.01
C TRP A 27 -11.20 8.64 0.77
N LYS A 28 -10.07 8.24 1.36
CA LYS A 28 -9.37 9.10 2.32
C LYS A 28 -8.57 10.22 1.64
N PHE A 29 -7.93 9.93 0.51
CA PHE A 29 -7.13 10.92 -0.20
C PHE A 29 -7.95 12.09 -0.75
N PRO A 30 -9.09 11.89 -1.46
CA PRO A 30 -9.94 12.99 -1.89
C PRO A 30 -10.50 13.82 -0.73
N TYR A 31 -10.88 13.15 0.37
CA TYR A 31 -11.35 13.84 1.57
C TYR A 31 -10.26 14.75 2.16
N LEU A 32 -9.04 14.24 2.34
CA LEU A 32 -7.92 15.03 2.85
C LEU A 32 -7.55 16.17 1.90
N ALA A 33 -7.57 15.93 0.60
CA ALA A 33 -7.32 16.97 -0.39
C ALA A 33 -8.34 18.11 -0.27
N GLY A 34 -9.64 17.79 -0.14
CA GLY A 34 -10.69 18.79 0.05
C GLY A 34 -10.53 19.60 1.33
N GLN A 35 -10.15 18.95 2.43
CA GLN A 35 -9.97 19.59 3.75
C GLN A 35 -8.71 20.50 3.82
N ASN A 36 -7.67 20.22 3.05
CA ASN A 36 -6.36 20.84 3.16
C ASN A 36 -5.99 21.74 1.95
N GLY A 37 -6.96 22.37 1.33
CA GLY A 37 -6.70 23.35 0.26
C GLY A 37 -6.63 22.76 -1.16
N GLY A 38 -7.18 21.55 -1.37
CA GLY A 38 -7.38 20.98 -2.70
C GLY A 38 -6.10 20.82 -3.51
N GLY A 39 -5.94 21.67 -4.54
CA GLY A 39 -4.81 21.60 -5.46
C GLY A 39 -3.44 21.82 -4.82
N TYR A 40 -3.34 22.68 -3.80
CA TYR A 40 -2.09 22.90 -3.07
C TYR A 40 -1.65 21.65 -2.32
N PHE A 41 -2.58 20.96 -1.66
CA PHE A 41 -2.30 19.69 -0.99
C PHE A 41 -1.78 18.65 -1.98
N VAL A 42 -2.42 18.51 -3.14
CA VAL A 42 -2.00 17.56 -4.17
C VAL A 42 -0.61 17.89 -4.70
N LEU A 43 -0.29 19.17 -4.89
CA LEU A 43 1.03 19.61 -5.35
C LEU A 43 2.12 19.25 -4.34
N PHE A 44 1.93 19.57 -3.05
CA PHE A 44 2.85 19.16 -1.99
C PHE A 44 2.99 17.63 -1.90
N TYR A 45 1.87 16.91 -1.99
CA TYR A 45 1.90 15.45 -2.00
C TYR A 45 2.76 14.88 -3.13
N LEU A 46 2.60 15.41 -4.36
CA LEU A 46 3.42 14.99 -5.50
C LEU A 46 4.90 15.30 -5.31
N LEU A 47 5.22 16.46 -4.75
CA LEU A 47 6.60 16.84 -4.45
C LEU A 47 7.23 15.86 -3.45
N PHE A 48 6.55 15.54 -2.34
CA PHE A 48 7.02 14.55 -1.37
C PHE A 48 7.08 13.14 -1.95
N LEU A 49 6.15 12.77 -2.83
CA LEU A 49 6.18 11.49 -3.53
C LEU A 49 7.44 11.34 -4.37
N ILE A 50 7.88 12.39 -5.05
CA ILE A 50 9.10 12.37 -5.87
C ILE A 50 10.33 12.32 -4.96
N ILE A 51 10.40 13.19 -3.94
CA ILE A 51 11.60 13.33 -3.09
C ILE A 51 11.80 12.12 -2.17
N MET A 52 10.74 11.59 -1.59
CA MET A 52 10.81 10.49 -0.62
C MET A 52 10.29 9.16 -1.17
N GLY A 53 9.19 9.17 -1.92
CA GLY A 53 8.54 7.97 -2.41
C GLY A 53 9.40 7.19 -3.40
N ILE A 54 10.01 7.86 -4.37
CA ILE A 54 10.85 7.20 -5.38
C ILE A 54 12.10 6.56 -4.76
N PRO A 55 12.90 7.25 -3.92
CA PRO A 55 14.06 6.63 -3.27
C PRO A 55 13.68 5.45 -2.37
N VAL A 56 12.65 5.58 -1.54
CA VAL A 56 12.19 4.49 -0.66
C VAL A 56 11.76 3.28 -1.46
N MET A 57 10.91 3.46 -2.48
CA MET A 57 10.46 2.38 -3.33
C MET A 57 11.62 1.71 -4.07
N THR A 58 12.60 2.48 -4.53
CA THR A 58 13.79 1.95 -5.20
C THR A 58 14.61 1.07 -4.26
N MET A 59 14.79 1.50 -3.01
CA MET A 59 15.49 0.72 -1.99
C MET A 59 14.75 -0.58 -1.66
N GLU A 60 13.44 -0.55 -1.48
CA GLU A 60 12.63 -1.75 -1.19
C GLU A 60 12.67 -2.75 -2.35
N LEU A 61 12.55 -2.27 -3.58
CA LEU A 61 12.64 -3.12 -4.77
C LEU A 61 14.06 -3.72 -4.93
N ALA A 62 15.10 -2.96 -4.58
CA ALA A 62 16.49 -3.46 -4.62
C ALA A 62 16.68 -4.59 -3.61
N VAL A 63 16.21 -4.42 -2.36
CA VAL A 63 16.27 -5.47 -1.32
C VAL A 63 15.46 -6.71 -1.74
N GLY A 64 14.25 -6.52 -2.26
CA GLY A 64 13.41 -7.61 -2.75
C GLY A 64 14.05 -8.39 -3.89
N ARG A 65 14.69 -7.68 -4.85
CA ARG A 65 15.40 -8.29 -5.99
C ARG A 65 16.66 -9.01 -5.56
N ALA A 66 17.43 -8.46 -4.62
CA ALA A 66 18.68 -9.03 -4.13
C ALA A 66 18.41 -10.30 -3.31
N SER A 67 17.46 -10.24 -2.38
CA SER A 67 17.16 -11.37 -1.49
C SER A 67 16.38 -12.49 -2.17
N ARG A 68 15.47 -12.15 -3.05
CA ARG A 68 14.51 -13.08 -3.68
C ARG A 68 13.78 -13.99 -2.66
N LYS A 69 13.56 -13.49 -1.45
CA LYS A 69 12.91 -14.19 -0.33
C LYS A 69 11.78 -13.33 0.23
N SER A 70 11.02 -13.87 1.18
CA SER A 70 10.03 -13.10 1.94
C SER A 70 10.72 -12.00 2.78
N ALA A 71 9.99 -11.01 3.26
CA ALA A 71 10.56 -9.86 3.97
C ALA A 71 11.50 -10.29 5.09
N VAL A 72 11.07 -11.15 6.02
CA VAL A 72 11.91 -11.58 7.16
C VAL A 72 13.17 -12.33 6.71
N LEU A 73 12.99 -13.31 5.81
CA LEU A 73 14.11 -14.11 5.31
C LEU A 73 15.02 -13.30 4.37
N GLY A 74 14.46 -12.28 3.72
CA GLY A 74 15.20 -11.38 2.83
C GLY A 74 16.20 -10.53 3.60
N TYR A 75 15.73 -9.85 4.64
CA TYR A 75 16.61 -9.06 5.51
C TYR A 75 17.65 -9.94 6.20
N LYS A 76 17.25 -11.10 6.73
CA LYS A 76 18.18 -12.05 7.36
C LYS A 76 19.25 -12.57 6.40
N ALA A 77 18.95 -12.70 5.10
CA ALA A 77 19.90 -13.18 4.11
C ALA A 77 20.89 -12.10 3.63
N LEU A 78 20.51 -10.82 3.73
CA LEU A 78 21.31 -9.69 3.27
C LEU A 78 22.04 -8.97 4.41
N GLU A 79 21.67 -9.25 5.66
CA GLU A 79 22.28 -8.57 6.81
C GLU A 79 23.74 -8.99 6.99
N PRO A 80 24.65 -8.02 7.28
CA PRO A 80 26.01 -8.31 7.69
C PRO A 80 26.05 -9.03 9.04
N ALA A 81 27.11 -9.82 9.27
CA ALA A 81 27.33 -10.49 10.54
C ALA A 81 27.34 -9.47 11.71
N GLY A 82 26.50 -9.72 12.74
CA GLY A 82 26.37 -8.85 13.91
C GLY A 82 25.34 -7.74 13.79
N SER A 83 24.68 -7.57 12.66
CA SER A 83 23.59 -6.60 12.49
C SER A 83 22.25 -7.19 12.94
N LYS A 84 21.26 -6.31 13.16
CA LYS A 84 19.91 -6.69 13.62
C LYS A 84 18.82 -6.31 12.61
N TRP A 85 19.15 -6.24 11.33
CA TRP A 85 18.22 -5.84 10.28
C TRP A 85 17.04 -6.81 10.09
N HIS A 86 17.17 -8.07 10.51
CA HIS A 86 16.06 -9.02 10.51
C HIS A 86 14.85 -8.55 11.34
N TRP A 87 15.05 -7.70 12.36
CA TRP A 87 13.95 -7.10 13.13
C TRP A 87 13.06 -6.19 12.28
N HIS A 88 13.65 -5.51 11.29
CA HIS A 88 12.87 -4.73 10.33
C HIS A 88 11.91 -5.62 9.54
N GLY A 89 12.34 -6.81 9.14
CA GLY A 89 11.46 -7.78 8.47
C GLY A 89 10.25 -8.19 9.34
N TRP A 90 10.44 -8.39 10.64
CA TRP A 90 9.35 -8.65 11.57
C TRP A 90 8.44 -7.43 11.76
N ALA A 91 9.00 -6.23 11.85
CA ALA A 91 8.22 -5.00 11.92
C ALA A 91 7.32 -4.84 10.68
N CYS A 92 7.81 -5.17 9.48
CA CYS A 92 7.01 -5.19 8.26
C CYS A 92 5.83 -6.16 8.35
N VAL A 93 6.04 -7.38 8.86
CA VAL A 93 4.96 -8.37 9.03
C VAL A 93 3.91 -7.88 10.02
N ILE A 94 4.32 -7.35 11.17
CA ILE A 94 3.41 -6.78 12.17
C ILE A 94 2.64 -5.60 11.57
N GLY A 95 3.31 -4.71 10.85
CA GLY A 95 2.67 -3.59 10.15
C GLY A 95 1.61 -4.05 9.15
N CYS A 96 1.90 -5.09 8.37
CA CYS A 96 0.93 -5.67 7.44
C CYS A 96 -0.28 -6.27 8.18
N LEU A 97 -0.08 -6.96 9.32
CA LEU A 97 -1.17 -7.49 10.12
C LEU A 97 -2.08 -6.38 10.66
N LEU A 98 -1.51 -5.33 11.24
CA LEU A 98 -2.27 -4.16 11.72
C LEU A 98 -3.05 -3.48 10.60
N LEU A 99 -2.42 -3.34 9.43
CA LEU A 99 -3.05 -2.77 8.25
C LEU A 99 -4.22 -3.64 7.78
N MET A 100 -4.08 -4.96 7.75
CA MET A 100 -5.17 -5.88 7.39
C MET A 100 -6.35 -5.79 8.35
N MET A 101 -6.11 -5.64 9.65
CA MET A 101 -7.19 -5.43 10.64
C MET A 101 -7.98 -4.14 10.34
N TYR A 102 -7.30 -3.06 10.01
CA TYR A 102 -7.93 -1.81 9.61
C TYR A 102 -8.72 -1.95 8.30
N TYR A 103 -8.13 -2.57 7.28
CA TYR A 103 -8.76 -2.73 5.97
C TYR A 103 -10.02 -3.59 6.01
N THR A 104 -10.05 -4.64 6.81
CA THR A 104 -11.26 -5.47 6.97
C THR A 104 -12.42 -4.67 7.55
N THR A 105 -12.16 -3.81 8.53
CA THR A 105 -13.18 -2.94 9.12
C THR A 105 -13.73 -1.94 8.10
N VAL A 106 -12.85 -1.27 7.35
CA VAL A 106 -13.27 -0.28 6.33
C VAL A 106 -14.01 -0.97 5.19
N SER A 107 -13.59 -2.16 4.78
CA SER A 107 -14.30 -2.96 3.76
C SER A 107 -15.72 -3.33 4.21
N GLY A 108 -15.88 -3.68 5.50
CA GLY A 108 -17.21 -3.91 6.09
C GLY A 108 -18.10 -2.68 6.03
N TRP A 109 -17.56 -1.50 6.31
CA TRP A 109 -18.31 -0.25 6.18
C TRP A 109 -18.72 0.05 4.73
N MET A 110 -17.82 -0.14 3.78
CA MET A 110 -18.12 0.05 2.37
C MET A 110 -19.25 -0.87 1.91
N LEU A 111 -19.24 -2.13 2.34
CA LEU A 111 -20.30 -3.07 2.04
C LEU A 111 -21.64 -2.64 2.68
N ALA A 112 -21.63 -2.20 3.93
CA ALA A 112 -22.81 -1.68 4.60
C ALA A 112 -23.39 -0.44 3.89
N TYR A 113 -22.53 0.48 3.44
CA TYR A 113 -22.97 1.64 2.65
C TYR A 113 -23.55 1.24 1.31
N PHE A 114 -23.00 0.25 0.64
CA PHE A 114 -23.55 -0.28 -0.60
C PHE A 114 -24.97 -0.79 -0.41
N PHE A 115 -25.22 -1.60 0.61
CA PHE A 115 -26.57 -2.09 0.91
C PHE A 115 -27.54 -0.97 1.28
N LYS A 116 -27.11 0.02 2.06
CA LYS A 116 -27.93 1.19 2.39
C LYS A 116 -28.26 2.02 1.15
N PHE A 117 -27.35 2.15 0.22
CA PHE A 117 -27.57 2.86 -1.02
C PHE A 117 -28.59 2.12 -1.90
N VAL A 118 -28.43 0.82 -2.08
CA VAL A 118 -29.35 -0.03 -2.88
C VAL A 118 -30.75 -0.07 -2.24
N SER A 119 -30.85 -0.09 -0.91
CA SER A 119 -32.14 -0.08 -0.20
C SER A 119 -32.83 1.30 -0.17
N GLY A 120 -32.20 2.34 -0.74
CA GLY A 120 -32.78 3.68 -0.77
C GLY A 120 -32.80 4.41 0.58
N ALA A 121 -32.07 3.91 1.59
CA ALA A 121 -32.03 4.49 2.92
C ALA A 121 -31.52 5.95 2.95
N PHE A 122 -30.84 6.41 1.91
CA PHE A 122 -30.33 7.79 1.78
C PHE A 122 -31.32 8.73 1.07
N THR A 123 -32.42 8.23 0.48
CA THR A 123 -33.43 9.07 -0.20
C THR A 123 -34.35 9.77 0.80
N THR A 124 -34.33 9.35 2.06
CA THR A 124 -35.13 9.92 3.16
C THR A 124 -34.39 10.95 4.00
N VAL A 125 -33.12 11.24 3.69
CA VAL A 125 -32.34 12.27 4.38
C VAL A 125 -32.39 13.55 3.55
N THR A 126 -33.46 14.33 3.75
CA THR A 126 -33.55 15.74 3.33
C THR A 126 -33.24 16.65 4.51
#